data_5b6f0a13738c029af7f3e14b91980a24
#
_entry.id   5b6f0a13738c029af7f3e14b91980a24
#
_cell.length_a   1.000
_cell.length_b   1.000
_cell.length_c   1.000
_cell.angle_alpha   90.00
_cell.angle_beta   90.00
_cell.angle_gamma   90.00
#
_symmetry.space_group_name_H-M   'P 1'
#
loop_
_entity.id
_entity.type
_entity.pdbx_description
1 polymer ?
#
loop_
_entity_poly.entity_id
_entity_poly.type
_entity_poly.pdbx_seq_one_letter_code
_entity_poly.pdbx_strand_id
1 'polypeptide(L)'
;VLVAATGDDKANLVTSLLGKTEYGVPRVVARINHPKNEWLFDSSWGVDVAVSTPRIISALVEEAVSVGDVVRLFSFRKGQANLVELTLPDGSACIGKTVEEIELPENAAIAAIVRDGRVITAKAHDVFAAGDELLFVASADAEAQIKACFIS
;
A
#
# COMPACT_ATOMS: atom_id res chain seq x y z
N VAL A 1 12.20 20.92 -5.49
CA VAL A 1 11.22 19.87 -5.80
C VAL A 1 10.34 20.35 -6.94
N LEU A 2 10.13 19.51 -7.94
CA LEU A 2 9.16 19.73 -9.02
C LEU A 2 8.02 18.72 -8.87
N VAL A 3 6.78 19.17 -9.03
CA VAL A 3 5.61 18.29 -9.06
C VAL A 3 4.88 18.45 -10.39
N ALA A 4 4.97 17.45 -11.26
CA ALA A 4 4.26 17.40 -12.53
C ALA A 4 2.93 16.66 -12.34
N ALA A 5 1.83 17.40 -12.18
CA ALA A 5 0.53 16.86 -11.78
C ALA A 5 -0.62 17.33 -12.70
N THR A 6 -0.35 17.49 -14.00
CA THR A 6 -1.38 17.83 -15.00
C THR A 6 -2.29 16.63 -15.30
N GLY A 7 -3.35 16.87 -16.05
CA GLY A 7 -4.24 15.80 -16.56
C GLY A 7 -3.68 15.02 -17.75
N ASP A 8 -2.49 15.33 -18.25
CA ASP A 8 -1.87 14.70 -19.41
C ASP A 8 -0.52 14.06 -19.02
N ASP A 9 -0.42 12.75 -19.20
CA ASP A 9 0.79 11.97 -18.87
C ASP A 9 2.01 12.39 -19.69
N LYS A 10 1.81 12.77 -20.95
CA LYS A 10 2.90 13.24 -21.82
C LYS A 10 3.46 14.57 -21.31
N ALA A 11 2.59 15.49 -20.93
CA ALA A 11 3.00 16.77 -20.35
C ALA A 11 3.75 16.54 -19.04
N ASN A 12 3.29 15.60 -18.19
CA ASN A 12 3.96 15.27 -16.94
C ASN A 12 5.36 14.67 -17.18
N LEU A 13 5.52 13.76 -18.14
CA LEU A 13 6.81 13.18 -18.51
C LEU A 13 7.78 14.23 -19.05
N VAL A 14 7.35 15.05 -20.00
CA VAL A 14 8.19 16.12 -20.58
C VAL A 14 8.61 17.13 -19.51
N THR A 15 7.69 17.55 -18.64
CA THR A 15 8.00 18.46 -17.53
C THR A 15 9.01 17.84 -16.57
N SER A 16 8.88 16.56 -16.27
CA SER A 16 9.80 15.84 -15.40
C SER A 16 11.20 15.75 -16.00
N LEU A 17 11.29 15.36 -17.27
CA LEU A 17 12.55 15.25 -17.99
C LEU A 17 13.28 16.60 -18.04
N LEU A 18 12.61 17.65 -18.50
CA LEU A 18 13.19 18.99 -18.56
C LEU A 18 13.59 19.52 -17.19
N GLY A 19 12.78 19.27 -16.17
CA GLY A 19 13.09 19.62 -14.78
C GLY A 19 14.41 19.00 -14.30
N LYS A 20 14.67 17.73 -14.68
CA LYS A 20 15.93 17.04 -14.35
C LYS A 20 17.10 17.52 -15.20
N THR A 21 16.94 17.56 -16.53
CA THR A 21 18.06 17.73 -17.46
C THR A 21 18.45 19.19 -17.64
N GLU A 22 17.49 20.09 -17.77
CA GLU A 22 17.75 21.50 -18.04
C GLU A 22 17.86 22.35 -16.77
N TYR A 23 17.07 22.00 -15.75
CA TYR A 23 17.00 22.80 -14.53
C TYR A 23 17.65 22.16 -13.31
N GLY A 24 18.18 20.94 -13.44
CA GLY A 24 18.88 20.26 -12.35
C GLY A 24 18.04 20.05 -11.08
N VAL A 25 16.73 19.90 -11.21
CA VAL A 25 15.84 19.77 -10.06
C VAL A 25 16.17 18.48 -9.28
N PRO A 26 16.54 18.57 -7.98
CA PRO A 26 17.01 17.40 -7.24
C PRO A 26 15.93 16.33 -7.05
N ARG A 27 14.66 16.72 -6.99
CA ARG A 27 13.55 15.79 -6.77
C ARG A 27 12.33 16.13 -7.61
N VAL A 28 11.90 15.18 -8.43
CA VAL A 28 10.74 15.29 -9.31
C VAL A 28 9.71 14.25 -8.94
N VAL A 29 8.48 14.71 -8.72
CA VAL A 29 7.30 13.88 -8.46
C VAL A 29 6.37 14.02 -9.66
N ALA A 30 5.90 12.92 -10.23
CA ALA A 30 5.01 12.96 -11.39
C ALA A 30 3.73 12.13 -11.14
N ARG A 31 2.60 12.72 -11.55
CA ARG A 31 1.30 12.07 -11.53
C ARG A 31 1.13 11.21 -12.78
N ILE A 32 0.63 9.99 -12.58
CA ILE A 32 0.17 9.08 -13.62
C ILE A 32 -1.34 9.15 -13.69
N ASN A 33 -1.88 9.48 -14.86
CA ASN A 33 -3.32 9.52 -15.09
C ASN A 33 -3.83 8.20 -15.72
N HIS A 34 -3.00 7.53 -16.51
CA HIS A 34 -3.40 6.30 -17.19
C HIS A 34 -2.47 5.13 -16.83
N PRO A 35 -2.99 4.00 -16.28
CA PRO A 35 -2.18 2.87 -15.81
C PRO A 35 -1.25 2.27 -16.88
N LYS A 36 -1.67 2.29 -18.16
CA LYS A 36 -0.85 1.79 -19.28
C LYS A 36 0.44 2.58 -19.52
N ASN A 37 0.55 3.80 -19.00
CA ASN A 37 1.72 4.66 -19.15
C ASN A 37 2.69 4.55 -17.95
N GLU A 38 2.33 3.79 -16.91
CA GLU A 38 3.08 3.74 -15.65
C GLU A 38 4.54 3.34 -15.84
N TRP A 39 4.82 2.42 -16.75
CA TRP A 39 6.16 1.96 -17.07
C TRP A 39 7.12 3.04 -17.61
N LEU A 40 6.57 4.17 -18.09
CA LEU A 40 7.35 5.32 -18.55
C LEU A 40 7.82 6.22 -17.41
N PHE A 41 7.15 6.17 -16.25
CA PHE A 41 7.42 7.10 -15.15
C PHE A 41 8.53 6.60 -14.24
N ASP A 42 9.74 6.56 -14.80
CA ASP A 42 10.95 6.11 -14.12
C ASP A 42 12.09 7.17 -14.20
N SER A 43 13.28 6.78 -13.78
CA SER A 43 14.46 7.67 -13.77
C SER A 43 14.93 8.08 -15.17
N SER A 44 14.63 7.31 -16.24
CA SER A 44 14.98 7.65 -17.61
C SER A 44 14.19 8.89 -18.11
N TRP A 45 13.00 9.10 -17.58
CA TRP A 45 12.17 10.28 -17.79
C TRP A 45 12.32 11.33 -16.67
N GLY A 46 13.35 11.22 -15.85
CA GLY A 46 13.62 12.17 -14.78
C GLY A 46 12.65 12.12 -13.60
N VAL A 47 11.87 11.05 -13.47
CA VAL A 47 10.90 10.90 -12.39
C VAL A 47 11.53 10.18 -11.21
N ASP A 48 11.53 10.84 -10.05
CA ASP A 48 12.00 10.21 -8.80
C ASP A 48 10.86 9.54 -8.03
N VAL A 49 9.63 10.07 -8.17
CA VAL A 49 8.44 9.52 -7.53
C VAL A 49 7.28 9.56 -8.52
N ALA A 50 6.76 8.40 -8.85
CA ALA A 50 5.55 8.26 -9.63
C ALA A 50 4.34 8.07 -8.70
N VAL A 51 3.25 8.81 -8.94
CA VAL A 51 2.01 8.73 -8.17
C VAL A 51 0.88 8.38 -9.11
N SER A 52 0.41 7.14 -9.03
CA SER A 52 -0.70 6.65 -9.86
C SER A 52 -2.03 6.93 -9.17
N THR A 53 -2.74 7.95 -9.65
CA THR A 53 -4.09 8.29 -9.16
C THR A 53 -5.08 7.12 -9.34
N PRO A 54 -5.12 6.42 -10.49
CA PRO A 54 -6.02 5.27 -10.64
C PRO A 54 -5.74 4.15 -9.65
N ARG A 55 -4.47 3.84 -9.36
CA ARG A 55 -4.14 2.80 -8.37
C ARG A 55 -4.60 3.16 -6.96
N ILE A 56 -4.40 4.42 -6.56
CA ILE A 56 -4.84 4.89 -5.24
C ILE A 56 -6.36 4.78 -5.12
N ILE A 57 -7.10 5.21 -6.15
CA ILE A 57 -8.56 5.11 -6.15
C ILE A 57 -9.01 3.65 -6.13
N SER A 58 -8.41 2.78 -6.95
CA SER A 58 -8.76 1.35 -6.96
C SER A 58 -8.51 0.70 -5.60
N ALA A 59 -7.37 0.99 -4.96
CA ALA A 59 -7.06 0.46 -3.65
C ALA A 59 -8.08 0.90 -2.59
N LEU A 60 -8.50 2.17 -2.61
CA LEU A 60 -9.53 2.67 -1.68
C LEU A 60 -10.91 2.05 -1.94
N VAL A 61 -11.25 1.76 -3.20
CA VAL A 61 -12.50 1.07 -3.53
C VAL A 61 -12.43 -0.40 -3.12
N GLU A 62 -11.32 -1.07 -3.39
CA GLU A 62 -11.10 -2.45 -2.98
C GLU A 62 -11.18 -2.58 -1.46
N GLU A 63 -10.52 -1.71 -0.70
CA GLU A 63 -10.60 -1.68 0.75
C GLU A 63 -12.04 -1.50 1.23
N ALA A 64 -12.79 -0.56 0.67
CA ALA A 64 -14.16 -0.26 1.08
C ALA A 64 -15.18 -1.40 0.82
N VAL A 65 -14.89 -2.33 -0.10
CA VAL A 65 -15.82 -3.42 -0.48
C VAL A 65 -15.32 -4.82 -0.09
N SER A 66 -14.07 -4.94 0.32
CA SER A 66 -13.44 -6.24 0.60
C SER A 66 -13.41 -6.51 2.10
N VAL A 67 -14.06 -7.60 2.51
CA VAL A 67 -13.91 -8.17 3.85
C VAL A 67 -13.28 -9.55 3.69
N GLY A 68 -12.18 -9.79 4.40
CA GLY A 68 -11.45 -11.05 4.29
C GLY A 68 -10.52 -11.18 3.09
N ASP A 69 -10.20 -10.09 2.40
CA ASP A 69 -9.16 -10.03 1.38
C ASP A 69 -8.03 -9.09 1.80
N VAL A 70 -6.81 -9.40 1.34
CA VAL A 70 -5.66 -8.52 1.55
C VAL A 70 -5.64 -7.44 0.50
N VAL A 71 -5.84 -6.20 0.91
CA VAL A 71 -5.85 -5.02 0.04
C VAL A 71 -4.55 -4.25 0.14
N ARG A 72 -3.89 -4.00 -0.97
CA ARG A 72 -2.66 -3.21 -1.00
C ARG A 72 -2.98 -1.72 -1.08
N LEU A 73 -2.80 -1.01 0.03
CA LEU A 73 -3.05 0.43 0.11
C LEU A 73 -1.92 1.26 -0.51
N PHE A 74 -0.67 0.86 -0.25
CA PHE A 74 0.49 1.64 -0.68
C PHE A 74 1.74 0.77 -0.87
N SER A 75 2.55 1.08 -1.90
CA SER A 75 3.87 0.46 -2.10
C SER A 75 4.99 1.44 -1.77
N PHE A 76 5.90 1.03 -0.90
CA PHE A 76 7.07 1.83 -0.54
C PHE A 76 8.11 1.88 -1.66
N ARG A 77 8.90 2.95 -1.64
CA ARG A 77 9.86 3.34 -2.67
C ARG A 77 10.90 2.28 -2.93
N LYS A 78 11.01 1.30 -3.31
CA LYS A 78 11.94 0.27 -3.77
C LYS A 78 11.25 -1.09 -3.97
N GLY A 79 9.90 -1.10 -3.94
CA GLY A 79 9.12 -2.26 -4.31
C GLY A 79 9.27 -3.51 -3.43
N GLN A 80 9.95 -3.36 -2.29
CA GLN A 80 10.21 -4.51 -1.39
C GLN A 80 9.25 -4.57 -0.21
N ALA A 81 8.53 -3.50 0.08
CA ALA A 81 7.54 -3.46 1.14
C ALA A 81 6.28 -2.73 0.71
N ASN A 82 5.15 -3.22 1.13
CA ASN A 82 3.82 -2.67 0.90
C ASN A 82 3.14 -2.42 2.24
N LEU A 83 2.31 -1.40 2.29
CA LEU A 83 1.28 -1.27 3.31
C LEU A 83 0.05 -1.99 2.79
N VAL A 84 -0.39 -2.99 3.51
CA VAL A 84 -1.58 -3.78 3.17
C VAL A 84 -2.56 -3.79 4.33
N GLU A 85 -3.82 -3.91 4.01
CA GLU A 85 -4.93 -3.98 4.95
C GLU A 85 -5.64 -5.32 4.81
N LEU A 86 -6.18 -5.83 5.90
CA LEU A 86 -7.04 -6.99 5.97
C LEU A 86 -8.10 -6.79 7.04
N THR A 87 -9.35 -6.73 6.65
CA THR A 87 -10.48 -6.75 7.59
C THR A 87 -10.83 -8.19 7.98
N LEU A 88 -10.81 -8.49 9.27
CA LEU A 88 -11.12 -9.83 9.79
C LEU A 88 -12.62 -10.15 9.64
N PRO A 89 -12.98 -11.18 8.84
CA PRO A 89 -14.38 -11.63 8.74
C PRO A 89 -14.82 -12.36 10.03
N ASP A 90 -16.11 -12.42 10.26
CA ASP A 90 -16.73 -13.08 11.43
C ASP A 90 -16.30 -14.55 11.62
N GLY A 91 -15.92 -15.22 10.53
CA GLY A 91 -15.49 -16.63 10.54
C GLY A 91 -13.99 -16.86 10.67
N SER A 92 -13.18 -15.81 10.89
CA SER A 92 -11.73 -15.96 10.99
C SER A 92 -11.31 -16.81 12.18
N ALA A 93 -10.41 -17.78 11.94
CA ALA A 93 -9.84 -18.64 12.97
C ALA A 93 -8.91 -17.89 13.96
N CYS A 94 -8.60 -16.63 13.69
CA CYS A 94 -7.78 -15.77 14.55
C CYS A 94 -8.61 -15.02 15.60
N ILE A 95 -9.93 -14.96 15.47
CA ILE A 95 -10.79 -14.29 16.46
C ILE A 95 -10.63 -14.96 17.83
N GLY A 96 -10.38 -14.13 18.83
CA GLY A 96 -10.16 -14.60 20.21
C GLY A 96 -8.73 -15.03 20.51
N LYS A 97 -7.83 -15.10 19.52
CA LYS A 97 -6.40 -15.31 19.73
C LYS A 97 -5.68 -14.00 19.97
N THR A 98 -4.56 -14.06 20.66
CA THR A 98 -3.66 -12.91 20.85
C THR A 98 -2.73 -12.72 19.65
N VAL A 99 -2.16 -11.53 19.53
CA VAL A 99 -1.18 -11.22 18.46
C VAL A 99 0.01 -12.18 18.51
N GLU A 100 0.49 -12.56 19.69
CA GLU A 100 1.64 -13.46 19.85
C GLU A 100 1.33 -14.93 19.50
N GLU A 101 0.05 -15.34 19.49
CA GLU A 101 -0.38 -16.68 19.10
C GLU A 101 -0.43 -16.87 17.58
N ILE A 102 -0.33 -15.79 16.80
CA ILE A 102 -0.35 -15.85 15.35
C ILE A 102 1.08 -15.80 14.83
N GLU A 103 1.49 -16.86 14.15
CA GLU A 103 2.78 -16.93 13.48
C GLU A 103 2.74 -16.16 12.16
N LEU A 104 3.31 -14.95 12.17
CA LEU A 104 3.38 -14.09 10.99
C LEU A 104 4.48 -14.54 10.03
N PRO A 105 4.33 -14.32 8.71
CA PRO A 105 5.42 -14.50 7.75
C PRO A 105 6.64 -13.65 8.11
N GLU A 106 7.86 -14.16 7.84
CA GLU A 106 9.12 -13.46 8.18
C GLU A 106 9.22 -12.02 7.68
N ASN A 107 8.61 -11.73 6.52
CA ASN A 107 8.64 -10.40 5.89
C ASN A 107 7.31 -9.63 6.06
N ALA A 108 6.62 -9.85 7.17
CA ALA A 108 5.38 -9.17 7.51
C ALA A 108 5.37 -8.73 8.99
N ALA A 109 4.85 -7.53 9.24
CA ALA A 109 4.64 -7.03 10.58
C ALA A 109 3.28 -6.31 10.67
N ILE A 110 2.55 -6.54 11.76
CA ILE A 110 1.35 -5.77 12.07
C ILE A 110 1.78 -4.38 12.54
N ALA A 111 1.39 -3.35 11.79
CA ALA A 111 1.68 -1.97 12.11
C ALA A 111 0.65 -1.37 13.07
N ALA A 112 -0.63 -1.71 12.89
CA ALA A 112 -1.72 -1.27 13.74
C ALA A 112 -2.95 -2.17 13.55
N ILE A 113 -3.85 -2.12 14.52
CA ILE A 113 -5.21 -2.66 14.47
C ILE A 113 -6.15 -1.47 14.55
N VAL A 114 -7.15 -1.38 13.69
CA VAL A 114 -8.22 -0.40 13.81
C VAL A 114 -9.49 -1.13 14.17
N ARG A 115 -10.12 -0.74 15.27
CA ARG A 115 -11.36 -1.31 15.78
C ARG A 115 -12.34 -0.18 16.11
N ASP A 116 -13.52 -0.21 15.52
CA ASP A 116 -14.55 0.83 15.69
C ASP A 116 -13.99 2.25 15.44
N GLY A 117 -13.14 2.40 14.41
CA GLY A 117 -12.50 3.66 14.06
C GLY A 117 -11.40 4.13 15.04
N ARG A 118 -10.97 3.28 15.98
CA ARG A 118 -9.88 3.58 16.94
C ARG A 118 -8.65 2.79 16.63
N VAL A 119 -7.50 3.46 16.59
CA VAL A 119 -6.21 2.81 16.39
C VAL A 119 -5.76 2.15 17.69
N ILE A 120 -5.45 0.86 17.61
CA ILE A 120 -4.88 0.04 18.66
C ILE A 120 -3.45 -0.33 18.23
N THR A 121 -2.47 -0.06 19.07
CA THR A 121 -1.11 -0.57 18.84
C THR A 121 -1.12 -2.08 19.06
N ALA A 122 -0.75 -2.86 18.04
CA ALA A 122 -0.72 -4.31 18.12
C ALA A 122 0.34 -4.78 19.14
N LYS A 123 -0.07 -5.04 20.36
CA LYS A 123 0.79 -5.62 21.43
C LYS A 123 0.58 -7.12 21.48
N ALA A 124 1.59 -7.84 22.00
CA ALA A 124 1.60 -9.31 22.09
C ALA A 124 0.30 -9.90 22.65
N HIS A 125 -0.26 -9.28 23.68
CA HIS A 125 -1.45 -9.78 24.39
C HIS A 125 -2.79 -9.21 23.89
N ASP A 126 -2.79 -8.35 22.87
CA ASP A 126 -4.02 -7.85 22.28
C ASP A 126 -4.74 -8.97 21.54
N VAL A 127 -6.05 -9.09 21.76
CA VAL A 127 -6.89 -10.14 21.19
C VAL A 127 -7.59 -9.64 19.95
N PHE A 128 -7.56 -10.43 18.89
CA PHE A 128 -8.27 -10.13 17.65
C PHE A 128 -9.78 -10.29 17.80
N ALA A 129 -10.53 -9.39 17.19
CA ALA A 129 -11.99 -9.41 17.13
C ALA A 129 -12.48 -9.36 15.67
N ALA A 130 -13.70 -9.83 15.46
CA ALA A 130 -14.35 -9.69 14.16
C ALA A 130 -14.48 -8.21 13.76
N GLY A 131 -14.26 -7.90 12.48
CA GLY A 131 -14.29 -6.53 11.99
C GLY A 131 -13.06 -5.70 12.30
N ASP A 132 -12.01 -6.28 12.95
CA ASP A 132 -10.73 -5.58 13.07
C ASP A 132 -10.11 -5.36 11.70
N GLU A 133 -9.73 -4.12 11.41
CA GLU A 133 -8.93 -3.76 10.25
C GLU A 133 -7.44 -3.87 10.64
N LEU A 134 -6.74 -4.83 10.07
CA LEU A 134 -5.34 -5.10 10.37
C LEU A 134 -4.45 -4.44 9.32
N LEU A 135 -3.61 -3.51 9.75
CA LEU A 135 -2.63 -2.87 8.89
C LEU A 135 -1.28 -3.58 9.00
N PHE A 136 -0.75 -4.06 7.88
CA PHE A 136 0.55 -4.70 7.79
C PHE A 136 1.54 -3.90 6.96
N VAL A 137 2.80 -3.98 7.34
CA VAL A 137 3.92 -3.70 6.42
C VAL A 137 4.50 -5.05 6.03
N ALA A 138 4.39 -5.40 4.75
CA ALA A 138 4.73 -6.73 4.25
C ALA A 138 5.41 -6.68 2.87
N SER A 139 6.19 -7.72 2.55
CA SER A 139 6.67 -7.92 1.18
C SER A 139 5.53 -8.45 0.30
N ALA A 140 5.66 -8.30 -1.03
CA ALA A 140 4.66 -8.81 -1.97
C ALA A 140 4.45 -10.34 -1.83
N ASP A 141 5.51 -11.08 -1.52
CA ASP A 141 5.46 -12.54 -1.35
C ASP A 141 4.75 -12.95 -0.05
N ALA A 142 4.74 -12.08 0.96
CA ALA A 142 4.10 -12.35 2.25
C ALA A 142 2.58 -12.09 2.22
N GLU A 143 2.05 -11.34 1.26
CA GLU A 143 0.62 -10.98 1.20
C GLU A 143 -0.29 -12.22 1.12
N ALA A 144 0.05 -13.20 0.27
CA ALA A 144 -0.72 -14.45 0.16
C ALA A 144 -0.64 -15.29 1.46
N GLN A 145 0.49 -15.24 2.16
CA GLN A 145 0.67 -15.95 3.43
C GLN A 145 -0.11 -15.29 4.56
N ILE A 146 -0.17 -13.94 4.59
CA ILE A 146 -1.02 -13.19 5.53
C ILE A 146 -2.47 -13.64 5.36
N LYS A 147 -2.99 -13.67 4.12
CA LYS A 147 -4.35 -14.15 3.87
C LYS A 147 -4.58 -15.56 4.43
N ALA A 148 -3.66 -16.48 4.20
CA ALA A 148 -3.76 -17.84 4.69
C ALA A 148 -3.74 -17.93 6.24
N CYS A 149 -2.97 -17.07 6.92
CA CYS A 149 -2.90 -17.06 8.38
C CYS A 149 -4.18 -16.58 9.06
N PHE A 150 -4.89 -15.61 8.43
CA PHE A 150 -6.01 -14.91 9.08
C PHE A 150 -7.39 -15.33 8.57
N ILE A 151 -7.49 -16.01 7.41
CA ILE A 151 -8.77 -16.30 6.73
C ILE A 151 -9.04 -17.80 6.57
N SER A 152 -8.13 -18.67 6.99
CA SER A 152 -8.34 -20.13 6.96
C SER A 152 -9.29 -20.60 8.07
#